data_18e986f796d4b078465ff5c7b2318746
#
_entry.id   18e986f796d4b078465ff5c7b2318746
#
_cell.length_a   1.000
_cell.length_b   1.000
_cell.length_c   1.000
_cell.angle_alpha   90.00
_cell.angle_beta   90.00
_cell.angle_gamma   90.00
#
_symmetry.space_group_name_H-M   'P 1'
#
loop_
_entity.id
_entity.type
_entity.pdbx_description
1 polymer ?
#
loop_
_entity_poly.entity_id
_entity_poly.type
_entity_poly.pdbx_seq_one_letter_code
_entity_poly.pdbx_strand_id
1 'polypeptide(L)'
;LDKTPIVQYLFLMGILRTLGAIKEQRFENPSIPISTYIENLLGINGGAGVVNKDKAWRVSGFYTIGKIISETLASLQFDLLNYDDKKNFEPALKDPLYSLVTKPNPDITRFTLFETIQFHATMLGNGYAFIHRNNAGRATRLDLMDSDNVKPIRSKEGRLWYEYTVKGKKEYFKNTDIFHVKAMSYNGDEGLSPIDVLRESLGIAKNSKEYLNEFYKNGTMLSGVIEMDEILEDDVLKRLRGSWNKNNAGSSNGGVVAILEQGMKFKALKLNPVDEAFLKIVDYTDRDFAKANRVPLYMVGGDSPTNNNIEHQGIEFKQYCMGPWVKRWEHELNSKLVPSNKPNQKFRFNLDSLLRADSQGRSNILKTMFFTKSITPNEIRKMNGMNQSEAEGMDDFYSPVNMTTDPNFLDNKNEDGNG
;
A
#
# COMPACT_ATOMS: atom_id res chain seq x y z
N LEU A 1 -16.34 -29.00 -6.97
CA LEU A 1 -14.95 -29.16 -6.49
C LEU A 1 -14.07 -28.32 -7.41
N ASP A 2 -14.11 -27.01 -7.21
CA ASP A 2 -13.30 -26.07 -7.97
C ASP A 2 -11.84 -26.24 -7.59
N LYS A 3 -11.11 -26.85 -8.51
CA LYS A 3 -9.65 -26.92 -8.41
C LYS A 3 -9.09 -25.61 -8.96
N THR A 4 -8.69 -24.69 -8.09
CA THR A 4 -7.91 -23.53 -8.49
C THR A 4 -6.71 -23.96 -9.34
N PRO A 5 -6.25 -23.19 -10.33
CA PRO A 5 -5.10 -23.53 -11.19
C PRO A 5 -3.84 -23.92 -10.40
N ILE A 6 -3.61 -23.29 -9.26
CA ILE A 6 -2.52 -23.63 -8.34
C ILE A 6 -2.68 -25.07 -7.80
N VAL A 7 -3.91 -25.46 -7.44
CA VAL A 7 -4.17 -26.81 -6.93
C VAL A 7 -3.95 -27.88 -8.00
N GLN A 8 -4.29 -27.60 -9.26
CA GLN A 8 -3.99 -28.51 -10.37
C GLN A 8 -2.49 -28.61 -10.63
N TYR A 9 -1.77 -27.50 -10.59
CA TYR A 9 -0.30 -27.50 -10.71
C TYR A 9 0.36 -28.25 -9.55
N LEU A 10 -0.09 -28.03 -8.32
CA LEU A 10 0.36 -28.74 -7.13
C LEU A 10 0.08 -30.25 -7.22
N PHE A 11 -1.08 -30.63 -7.77
CA PHE A 11 -1.42 -32.02 -7.99
C PHE A 11 -0.52 -32.69 -9.04
N LEU A 12 -0.22 -31.98 -10.15
CA LEU A 12 0.70 -32.46 -11.18
C LEU A 12 2.13 -32.60 -10.66
N MET A 13 2.59 -31.63 -9.86
CA MET A 13 3.91 -31.69 -9.20
C MET A 13 3.98 -32.83 -8.18
N GLY A 14 2.90 -33.13 -7.47
CA GLY A 14 2.80 -34.29 -6.59
C GLY A 14 2.93 -35.62 -7.35
N ILE A 15 2.31 -35.72 -8.53
CA ILE A 15 2.44 -36.91 -9.41
C ILE A 15 3.88 -37.05 -9.92
N LEU A 16 4.51 -35.98 -10.36
CA LEU A 16 5.90 -35.99 -10.83
C LEU A 16 6.90 -36.38 -9.73
N ARG A 17 6.61 -36.05 -8.46
CA ARG A 17 7.39 -36.49 -7.30
C ARG A 17 7.24 -37.99 -7.05
N THR A 18 6.01 -38.49 -7.11
CA THR A 18 5.72 -39.93 -6.93
C THR A 18 6.35 -40.80 -8.02
N LEU A 19 6.52 -40.24 -9.22
CA LEU A 19 7.20 -40.88 -10.36
C LEU A 19 8.73 -40.74 -10.31
N GLY A 20 9.31 -40.14 -9.25
CA GLY A 20 10.76 -39.94 -9.12
C GLY A 20 11.37 -38.93 -10.10
N ALA A 21 10.55 -38.23 -10.87
CA ALA A 21 10.99 -37.24 -11.86
C ALA A 21 11.55 -35.92 -11.22
N ILE A 22 11.23 -35.69 -9.94
CA ILE A 22 11.73 -34.55 -9.17
C ILE A 22 12.32 -35.09 -7.86
N LYS A 23 13.63 -34.92 -7.70
CA LYS A 23 14.32 -35.26 -6.44
C LYS A 23 13.92 -34.26 -5.34
N GLU A 24 13.50 -34.80 -4.19
CA GLU A 24 13.30 -34.03 -2.97
C GLU A 24 14.64 -33.39 -2.55
N GLN A 25 14.73 -32.06 -2.60
CA GLN A 25 15.84 -31.35 -1.97
C GLN A 25 15.54 -31.22 -0.47
N ARG A 26 16.35 -31.89 0.35
CA ARG A 26 16.29 -31.73 1.81
C ARG A 26 16.86 -30.37 2.18
N PHE A 27 16.04 -29.55 2.83
CA PHE A 27 16.43 -28.26 3.36
C PHE A 27 16.89 -28.42 4.82
N GLU A 28 18.10 -27.97 5.11
CA GLU A 28 18.60 -27.88 6.47
C GLU A 28 18.52 -26.45 6.94
N ASN A 29 17.92 -26.25 8.10
CA ASN A 29 17.71 -25.01 8.84
C ASN A 29 16.91 -23.93 8.10
N PRO A 30 15.62 -23.79 8.41
CA PRO A 30 14.93 -22.52 8.15
C PRO A 30 15.65 -21.42 8.95
N SER A 31 15.97 -20.30 8.28
CA SER A 31 16.35 -19.09 8.98
C SER A 31 15.30 -18.80 10.06
N ILE A 32 15.73 -18.40 11.25
CA ILE A 32 14.80 -17.99 12.32
C ILE A 32 13.89 -16.93 11.74
N PRO A 33 12.56 -17.07 11.85
CA PRO A 33 11.63 -16.05 11.38
C PRO A 33 12.03 -14.68 11.96
N ILE A 34 12.04 -13.65 11.15
CA ILE A 34 12.41 -12.30 11.60
C ILE A 34 11.51 -11.84 12.76
N SER A 35 10.23 -12.24 12.76
CA SER A 35 9.34 -11.99 13.90
C SER A 35 9.95 -12.45 15.22
N THR A 36 10.49 -13.68 15.24
CA THR A 36 11.16 -14.24 16.44
C THR A 36 12.47 -13.50 16.75
N TYR A 37 13.21 -13.05 15.74
CA TYR A 37 14.42 -12.25 15.94
C TYR A 37 14.09 -10.88 16.53
N ILE A 38 13.07 -10.20 16.02
CA ILE A 38 12.60 -8.90 16.56
C ILE A 38 12.05 -9.06 17.97
N GLU A 39 11.28 -10.12 18.26
CA GLU A 39 10.81 -10.44 19.61
C GLU A 39 11.96 -10.60 20.60
N ASN A 40 13.02 -11.31 20.20
CA ASN A 40 14.21 -11.50 21.01
C ASN A 40 15.03 -10.21 21.16
N LEU A 41 15.16 -9.39 20.08
CA LEU A 41 15.93 -8.15 20.10
C LEU A 41 15.27 -7.06 20.94
N LEU A 42 13.94 -6.95 20.87
CA LEU A 42 13.17 -5.94 21.57
C LEU A 42 12.73 -6.38 22.98
N GLY A 43 13.01 -7.63 23.37
CA GLY A 43 12.64 -8.15 24.69
C GLY A 43 11.13 -8.20 24.92
N ILE A 44 10.32 -8.20 23.86
CA ILE A 44 8.86 -8.13 23.93
C ILE A 44 8.31 -9.54 24.21
N ASN A 45 8.53 -10.01 25.40
CA ASN A 45 7.82 -11.18 25.92
C ASN A 45 6.52 -10.71 26.58
N GLY A 46 5.45 -10.62 25.76
CA GLY A 46 4.09 -10.82 26.27
C GLY A 46 3.44 -9.75 27.15
N GLY A 47 3.62 -8.44 26.91
CA GLY A 47 3.06 -7.42 27.80
C GLY A 47 1.93 -6.53 27.25
N ALA A 48 1.87 -6.20 25.98
CA ALA A 48 0.75 -5.46 25.39
C ALA A 48 -0.04 -6.42 24.48
N GLY A 49 -1.35 -6.47 24.64
CA GLY A 49 -2.24 -7.46 24.01
C GLY A 49 -1.83 -7.77 22.59
N VAL A 50 -1.50 -9.04 22.34
CA VAL A 50 -0.97 -9.55 21.06
C VAL A 50 -1.84 -9.07 19.91
N VAL A 51 -1.34 -8.08 19.16
CA VAL A 51 -1.98 -7.64 17.92
C VAL A 51 -1.55 -8.62 16.84
N ASN A 52 -2.42 -9.57 16.53
CA ASN A 52 -2.26 -10.41 15.34
C ASN A 52 -2.71 -9.64 14.09
N LYS A 53 -2.43 -10.21 12.93
CA LYS A 53 -2.77 -9.63 11.63
C LYS A 53 -4.24 -9.23 11.53
N ASP A 54 -5.18 -10.11 11.95
CA ASP A 54 -6.63 -9.85 11.89
C ASP A 54 -7.07 -8.65 12.73
N LYS A 55 -6.34 -8.34 13.78
CA LYS A 55 -6.60 -7.18 14.65
C LYS A 55 -5.95 -5.91 14.12
N ALA A 56 -4.78 -6.02 13.50
CA ALA A 56 -4.09 -4.87 12.90
C ALA A 56 -4.90 -4.21 11.78
N TRP A 57 -5.62 -5.00 10.94
CA TRP A 57 -6.47 -4.49 9.87
C TRP A 57 -7.66 -3.67 10.36
N ARG A 58 -8.06 -3.85 11.63
CA ARG A 58 -9.15 -3.08 12.26
C ARG A 58 -8.69 -1.71 12.77
N VAL A 59 -7.40 -1.43 12.74
CA VAL A 59 -6.88 -0.09 13.04
C VAL A 59 -6.99 0.76 11.79
N SER A 60 -7.93 1.71 11.78
CA SER A 60 -8.31 2.49 10.59
C SER A 60 -7.12 3.21 9.95
N GLY A 61 -6.29 3.90 10.72
CA GLY A 61 -5.12 4.61 10.20
C GLY A 61 -4.13 3.68 9.52
N PHE A 62 -3.85 2.52 10.12
CA PHE A 62 -2.96 1.52 9.56
C PHE A 62 -3.51 0.96 8.23
N TYR A 63 -4.79 0.57 8.20
CA TYR A 63 -5.46 0.11 6.97
C TYR A 63 -5.45 1.17 5.86
N THR A 64 -5.75 2.42 6.21
CA THR A 64 -5.80 3.53 5.25
C THR A 64 -4.46 3.72 4.54
N ILE A 65 -3.35 3.62 5.26
CA ILE A 65 -2.00 3.73 4.69
C ILE A 65 -1.73 2.60 3.70
N GLY A 66 -2.04 1.36 4.08
CA GLY A 66 -1.92 0.22 3.17
C GLY A 66 -2.72 0.41 1.89
N LYS A 67 -3.97 0.89 2.02
CA LYS A 67 -4.86 1.20 0.91
C LYS A 67 -4.29 2.28 0.00
N ILE A 68 -3.86 3.42 0.54
CA ILE A 68 -3.29 4.53 -0.23
C ILE A 68 -2.11 4.06 -1.09
N ILE A 69 -1.15 3.34 -0.50
CA ILE A 69 0.05 2.90 -1.21
C ILE A 69 -0.29 1.87 -2.29
N SER A 70 -1.16 0.91 -1.98
CA SER A 70 -1.49 -0.19 -2.91
C SER A 70 -2.33 0.28 -4.09
N GLU A 71 -3.38 1.08 -3.84
CA GLU A 71 -4.21 1.66 -4.90
C GLU A 71 -3.40 2.62 -5.78
N THR A 72 -2.53 3.43 -5.17
CA THR A 72 -1.66 4.34 -5.94
C THR A 72 -0.75 3.56 -6.87
N LEU A 73 -0.07 2.51 -6.39
CA LEU A 73 0.80 1.70 -7.24
C LEU A 73 0.02 1.01 -8.36
N ALA A 74 -1.13 0.41 -8.05
CA ALA A 74 -1.96 -0.31 -9.01
C ALA A 74 -2.53 0.61 -10.10
N SER A 75 -2.74 1.90 -9.79
CA SER A 75 -3.26 2.93 -10.73
C SER A 75 -2.19 3.49 -11.67
N LEU A 76 -0.90 3.27 -11.38
CA LEU A 76 0.18 3.77 -12.24
C LEU A 76 0.08 3.20 -13.65
N GLN A 77 0.42 4.03 -14.63
CA GLN A 77 0.68 3.56 -15.98
C GLN A 77 1.87 2.60 -15.95
N PHE A 78 1.68 1.41 -16.50
CA PHE A 78 2.65 0.32 -16.49
C PHE A 78 2.79 -0.25 -17.91
N ASP A 79 4.02 -0.32 -18.39
CA ASP A 79 4.33 -0.76 -19.76
C ASP A 79 5.56 -1.66 -19.81
N LEU A 80 5.64 -2.49 -20.87
CA LEU A 80 6.85 -3.17 -21.29
C LEU A 80 7.48 -2.38 -22.43
N LEU A 81 8.69 -1.89 -22.21
CA LEU A 81 9.40 -1.01 -23.14
C LEU A 81 10.58 -1.73 -23.80
N ASN A 82 10.79 -1.50 -25.10
CA ASN A 82 12.01 -1.82 -25.81
C ASN A 82 12.90 -0.59 -25.84
N TYR A 83 14.18 -0.74 -25.52
CA TYR A 83 15.19 0.30 -25.63
C TYR A 83 16.08 0.03 -26.84
N ASP A 84 16.33 1.05 -27.64
CA ASP A 84 17.34 1.01 -28.70
C ASP A 84 18.75 1.34 -28.16
N ASP A 85 19.76 1.25 -29.01
CA ASP A 85 21.16 1.55 -28.67
C ASP A 85 21.37 3.02 -28.27
N LYS A 86 20.48 3.92 -28.73
CA LYS A 86 20.47 5.36 -28.40
C LYS A 86 19.66 5.66 -27.12
N LYS A 87 19.15 4.62 -26.46
CA LYS A 87 18.28 4.71 -25.27
C LYS A 87 16.90 5.32 -25.52
N ASN A 88 16.45 5.45 -26.77
CA ASN A 88 15.06 5.70 -27.04
C ASN A 88 14.26 4.47 -26.64
N PHE A 89 12.99 4.65 -26.31
CA PHE A 89 12.14 3.56 -25.90
C PHE A 89 10.75 3.64 -26.55
N GLU A 90 10.21 2.47 -26.83
CA GLU A 90 8.85 2.30 -27.36
C GLU A 90 8.14 1.12 -26.69
N PRO A 91 6.81 1.14 -26.57
CA PRO A 91 6.05 0.01 -26.04
C PRO A 91 6.23 -1.24 -26.90
N ALA A 92 6.54 -2.36 -26.25
CA ALA A 92 6.76 -3.66 -26.90
C ALA A 92 5.44 -4.39 -27.21
N LEU A 93 4.49 -3.74 -27.89
CA LEU A 93 3.12 -4.21 -28.07
C LEU A 93 3.00 -5.60 -28.73
N LYS A 94 3.97 -5.95 -29.60
CA LYS A 94 4.00 -7.22 -30.33
C LYS A 94 4.69 -8.35 -29.57
N ASP A 95 5.27 -8.05 -28.42
CA ASP A 95 5.94 -9.06 -27.61
C ASP A 95 4.94 -9.90 -26.82
N PRO A 96 5.07 -11.23 -26.79
CA PRO A 96 4.21 -12.09 -25.98
C PRO A 96 4.18 -11.73 -24.49
N LEU A 97 5.26 -11.16 -23.92
CA LEU A 97 5.29 -10.68 -22.55
C LEU A 97 4.37 -9.48 -22.32
N TYR A 98 3.97 -8.76 -23.37
CA TYR A 98 3.06 -7.63 -23.26
C TYR A 98 1.68 -8.05 -22.71
N SER A 99 1.32 -9.32 -22.86
CA SER A 99 0.10 -9.88 -22.25
C SER A 99 0.08 -9.68 -20.72
N LEU A 100 1.25 -9.70 -20.06
CA LEU A 100 1.35 -9.45 -18.61
C LEU A 100 1.10 -7.98 -18.23
N VAL A 101 1.26 -7.04 -19.17
CA VAL A 101 0.92 -5.62 -18.97
C VAL A 101 -0.60 -5.44 -18.97
N THR A 102 -1.29 -6.13 -19.86
CA THR A 102 -2.74 -5.95 -20.07
C THR A 102 -3.57 -6.88 -19.20
N LYS A 103 -3.22 -8.16 -19.17
CA LYS A 103 -3.96 -9.21 -18.45
C LYS A 103 -3.01 -10.24 -17.83
N PRO A 104 -2.34 -9.91 -16.71
CA PRO A 104 -1.40 -10.82 -16.07
C PRO A 104 -2.05 -12.07 -15.46
N ASN A 105 -3.37 -12.04 -15.25
CA ASN A 105 -4.16 -13.13 -14.68
C ASN A 105 -5.49 -13.28 -15.42
N PRO A 106 -6.01 -14.48 -15.68
CA PRO A 106 -7.28 -14.67 -16.37
C PRO A 106 -8.51 -14.30 -15.52
N ASP A 107 -8.42 -14.44 -14.20
CA ASP A 107 -9.56 -14.38 -13.28
C ASP A 107 -9.69 -13.02 -12.59
N ILE A 108 -8.58 -12.31 -12.39
CA ILE A 108 -8.55 -11.00 -11.72
C ILE A 108 -7.88 -9.95 -12.60
N THR A 109 -8.29 -8.71 -12.43
CA THR A 109 -7.71 -7.59 -13.20
C THR A 109 -6.26 -7.33 -12.79
N ARG A 110 -5.48 -6.68 -13.67
CA ARG A 110 -4.13 -6.21 -13.33
C ARG A 110 -4.15 -5.32 -12.09
N PHE A 111 -5.13 -4.41 -12.02
CA PHE A 111 -5.28 -3.50 -10.88
C PHE A 111 -5.40 -4.30 -9.58
N THR A 112 -6.35 -5.22 -9.50
CA THR A 112 -6.58 -6.04 -8.29
C THR A 112 -5.36 -6.89 -7.94
N LEU A 113 -4.68 -7.49 -8.94
CA LEU A 113 -3.47 -8.27 -8.69
C LEU A 113 -2.36 -7.42 -8.06
N PHE A 114 -2.07 -6.26 -8.66
CA PHE A 114 -1.01 -5.37 -8.21
C PHE A 114 -1.34 -4.75 -6.86
N GLU A 115 -2.58 -4.30 -6.69
CA GLU A 115 -3.11 -3.79 -5.43
C GLU A 115 -2.92 -4.79 -4.30
N THR A 116 -3.34 -6.04 -4.50
CA THR A 116 -3.26 -7.08 -3.46
C THR A 116 -1.83 -7.44 -3.12
N ILE A 117 -0.95 -7.64 -4.12
CA ILE A 117 0.47 -7.92 -3.88
C ILE A 117 1.13 -6.76 -3.12
N GLN A 118 0.85 -5.51 -3.55
CA GLN A 118 1.40 -4.33 -2.88
C GLN A 118 0.84 -4.16 -1.47
N PHE A 119 -0.44 -4.41 -1.28
CA PHE A 119 -1.06 -4.36 0.04
C PHE A 119 -0.42 -5.36 1.00
N HIS A 120 -0.22 -6.61 0.57
CA HIS A 120 0.51 -7.59 1.35
C HIS A 120 1.96 -7.15 1.63
N ALA A 121 2.67 -6.62 0.63
CA ALA A 121 4.03 -6.12 0.82
C ALA A 121 4.08 -4.94 1.80
N THR A 122 3.11 -4.03 1.75
CA THR A 122 3.05 -2.85 2.64
C THR A 122 2.64 -3.23 4.05
N MET A 123 1.69 -4.16 4.22
CA MET A 123 1.09 -4.48 5.52
C MET A 123 1.79 -5.64 6.23
N LEU A 124 2.19 -6.67 5.46
CA LEU A 124 2.80 -7.90 5.97
C LEU A 124 4.32 -7.95 5.73
N GLY A 125 4.85 -6.96 5.01
CA GLY A 125 6.26 -6.92 4.63
C GLY A 125 6.58 -7.69 3.34
N ASN A 126 5.71 -8.57 2.86
CA ASN A 126 5.98 -9.48 1.76
C ASN A 126 4.72 -9.71 0.93
N GLY A 127 4.82 -9.53 -0.38
CA GLY A 127 3.75 -9.84 -1.33
C GLY A 127 4.26 -10.82 -2.39
N TYR A 128 3.47 -11.87 -2.68
CA TYR A 128 3.92 -12.96 -3.54
C TYR A 128 2.94 -13.26 -4.66
N ALA A 129 3.51 -13.66 -5.81
CA ALA A 129 2.75 -14.31 -6.88
C ALA A 129 3.56 -15.44 -7.49
N PHE A 130 2.87 -16.50 -7.94
CA PHE A 130 3.46 -17.60 -8.67
C PHE A 130 3.55 -17.25 -10.16
N ILE A 131 4.72 -17.49 -10.76
CA ILE A 131 4.98 -17.21 -12.16
C ILE A 131 4.75 -18.48 -12.98
N HIS A 132 3.67 -18.50 -13.75
CA HIS A 132 3.49 -19.57 -14.74
C HIS A 132 4.36 -19.32 -15.96
N ARG A 133 5.01 -20.39 -16.42
CA ARG A 133 5.85 -20.34 -17.63
C ARG A 133 5.38 -21.35 -18.66
N ASN A 134 5.52 -21.01 -19.93
CA ASN A 134 5.32 -21.96 -21.02
C ASN A 134 6.53 -22.88 -21.19
N ASN A 135 6.44 -23.83 -22.13
CA ASN A 135 7.51 -24.80 -22.42
C ASN A 135 8.83 -24.13 -22.87
N ALA A 136 8.78 -22.89 -23.36
CA ALA A 136 9.96 -22.10 -23.70
C ALA A 136 10.53 -21.28 -22.52
N GLY A 137 10.02 -21.49 -21.30
CA GLY A 137 10.45 -20.80 -20.09
C GLY A 137 9.96 -19.35 -19.95
N ARG A 138 9.11 -18.86 -20.88
CA ARG A 138 8.59 -17.48 -20.84
C ARG A 138 7.43 -17.39 -19.86
N ALA A 139 7.41 -16.32 -19.05
CA ALA A 139 6.28 -16.01 -18.17
C ALA A 139 5.02 -15.70 -18.97
N THR A 140 3.90 -16.29 -18.58
CA THR A 140 2.59 -16.16 -19.26
C THR A 140 1.49 -15.68 -18.33
N ARG A 141 1.62 -15.93 -17.02
CA ARG A 141 0.59 -15.59 -16.03
C ARG A 141 1.22 -15.42 -14.65
N LEU A 142 0.61 -14.58 -13.84
CA LEU A 142 0.92 -14.40 -12.42
C LEU A 142 -0.31 -14.79 -11.59
N ASP A 143 -0.15 -15.74 -10.69
CA ASP A 143 -1.19 -16.13 -9.74
C ASP A 143 -0.85 -15.63 -8.35
N LEU A 144 -1.80 -14.94 -7.71
CA LEU A 144 -1.64 -14.44 -6.36
C LEU A 144 -1.40 -15.59 -5.38
N MET A 145 -0.42 -15.46 -4.50
CA MET A 145 -0.18 -16.37 -3.40
C MET A 145 -0.52 -15.70 -2.08
N ASP A 146 -1.10 -16.47 -1.18
CA ASP A 146 -1.36 -16.00 0.18
C ASP A 146 -0.04 -15.85 0.94
N SER A 147 0.30 -14.61 1.27
CA SER A 147 1.57 -14.26 1.91
C SER A 147 1.78 -14.91 3.28
N ASP A 148 0.71 -15.30 3.97
CA ASP A 148 0.79 -15.98 5.27
C ASP A 148 1.25 -17.43 5.14
N ASN A 149 1.05 -18.00 3.98
CA ASN A 149 1.35 -19.40 3.67
C ASN A 149 2.70 -19.57 2.95
N VAL A 150 3.38 -18.46 2.59
CA VAL A 150 4.70 -18.49 1.93
C VAL A 150 5.80 -18.21 2.93
N LYS A 151 6.81 -19.08 2.95
CA LYS A 151 8.00 -18.93 3.79
C LYS A 151 9.27 -19.02 2.95
N PRO A 152 10.10 -17.95 2.90
CA PRO A 152 11.42 -18.04 2.29
C PRO A 152 12.33 -18.97 3.10
N ILE A 153 13.05 -19.83 2.42
CA ILE A 153 14.00 -20.79 3.02
C ILE A 153 15.27 -20.85 2.16
N ARG A 154 16.40 -21.21 2.77
CA ARG A 154 17.65 -21.44 2.03
C ARG A 154 17.96 -22.92 1.91
N SER A 155 18.41 -23.34 0.72
CA SER A 155 18.95 -24.68 0.49
C SER A 155 20.29 -24.84 1.18
N LYS A 156 20.83 -26.08 1.23
CA LYS A 156 22.18 -26.38 1.73
C LYS A 156 23.27 -25.60 0.98
N GLU A 157 23.05 -25.32 -0.30
CA GLU A 157 23.96 -24.54 -1.16
C GLU A 157 23.74 -23.01 -1.02
N GLY A 158 22.93 -22.57 -0.05
CA GLY A 158 22.65 -21.15 0.18
C GLY A 158 21.67 -20.51 -0.81
N ARG A 159 21.08 -21.25 -1.74
CA ARG A 159 20.12 -20.72 -2.71
C ARG A 159 18.75 -20.50 -2.05
N LEU A 160 18.09 -19.39 -2.43
CA LEU A 160 16.75 -19.02 -1.95
C LEU A 160 15.69 -19.91 -2.63
N TRP A 161 14.80 -20.46 -1.81
CA TRP A 161 13.60 -21.21 -2.17
C TRP A 161 12.43 -20.70 -1.36
N TYR A 162 11.21 -21.13 -1.74
CA TYR A 162 9.99 -20.76 -1.04
C TYR A 162 9.20 -22.02 -0.70
N GLU A 163 8.88 -22.17 0.58
CA GLU A 163 7.94 -23.17 1.07
C GLU A 163 6.55 -22.54 1.04
N TYR A 164 5.61 -23.18 0.37
CA TYR A 164 4.21 -22.75 0.34
C TYR A 164 3.33 -23.84 0.93
N THR A 165 2.54 -23.49 1.95
CA THR A 165 1.71 -24.43 2.68
C THR A 165 0.25 -24.25 2.27
N VAL A 166 -0.32 -25.24 1.58
CA VAL A 166 -1.73 -25.25 1.17
C VAL A 166 -2.42 -26.48 1.73
N LYS A 167 -3.51 -26.26 2.49
CA LYS A 167 -4.29 -27.34 3.10
C LYS A 167 -3.42 -28.36 3.86
N GLY A 168 -2.41 -27.88 4.58
CA GLY A 168 -1.48 -28.71 5.36
C GLY A 168 -0.40 -29.42 4.54
N LYS A 169 -0.37 -29.26 3.21
CA LYS A 169 0.70 -29.79 2.37
C LYS A 169 1.71 -28.71 2.07
N LYS A 170 3.00 -29.05 2.19
CA LYS A 170 4.12 -28.17 1.89
C LYS A 170 4.62 -28.42 0.49
N GLU A 171 4.72 -27.37 -0.29
CA GLU A 171 5.28 -27.34 -1.63
C GLU A 171 6.47 -26.39 -1.68
N TYR A 172 7.47 -26.72 -2.49
CA TYR A 172 8.72 -25.97 -2.56
C TYR A 172 8.94 -25.45 -3.97
N PHE A 173 9.12 -24.12 -4.07
CA PHE A 173 9.31 -23.42 -5.34
C PHE A 173 10.69 -22.78 -5.41
N LYS A 174 11.26 -22.75 -6.61
CA LYS A 174 12.50 -22.07 -6.87
C LYS A 174 12.28 -20.54 -6.82
N ASN A 175 13.32 -19.81 -6.49
CA ASN A 175 13.29 -18.34 -6.53
C ASN A 175 12.88 -17.77 -7.91
N THR A 176 13.18 -18.50 -9.00
CA THR A 176 12.81 -18.12 -10.37
C THR A 176 11.31 -18.15 -10.64
N ASP A 177 10.57 -18.94 -9.87
CA ASP A 177 9.14 -19.21 -10.12
C ASP A 177 8.22 -18.39 -9.21
N ILE A 178 8.82 -17.62 -8.29
CA ILE A 178 8.09 -16.76 -7.35
C ILE A 178 8.44 -15.30 -7.61
N PHE A 179 7.43 -14.50 -7.92
CA PHE A 179 7.51 -13.05 -7.88
C PHE A 179 7.34 -12.60 -6.43
N HIS A 180 8.33 -11.89 -5.89
CA HIS A 180 8.37 -11.51 -4.48
C HIS A 180 8.68 -10.04 -4.29
N VAL A 181 7.66 -9.24 -3.99
CA VAL A 181 7.83 -7.84 -3.59
C VAL A 181 8.07 -7.77 -2.09
N LYS A 182 9.22 -7.28 -1.69
CA LYS A 182 9.65 -7.15 -0.30
C LYS A 182 9.58 -5.71 0.18
N ALA A 183 9.16 -5.49 1.42
CA ALA A 183 9.41 -4.25 2.15
C ALA A 183 10.92 -4.12 2.48
N MET A 184 11.27 -3.26 3.43
CA MET A 184 12.63 -3.22 3.95
C MET A 184 13.00 -4.60 4.51
N SER A 185 14.15 -5.14 4.10
CA SER A 185 14.60 -6.46 4.53
C SER A 185 15.84 -6.33 5.42
N TYR A 186 15.91 -7.13 6.48
CA TYR A 186 17.08 -7.22 7.33
C TYR A 186 18.10 -8.23 6.81
N ASN A 187 17.63 -9.40 6.36
CA ASN A 187 18.48 -10.52 5.90
C ASN A 187 18.53 -10.66 4.37
N GLY A 188 17.77 -9.86 3.63
CA GLY A 188 17.65 -9.94 2.17
C GLY A 188 16.67 -10.99 1.66
N ASP A 189 16.20 -11.92 2.48
CA ASP A 189 15.34 -13.03 2.07
C ASP A 189 13.86 -12.68 2.19
N GLU A 190 13.47 -12.03 3.28
CA GLU A 190 12.11 -11.56 3.52
C GLU A 190 12.07 -10.11 3.99
N GLY A 191 10.98 -9.43 3.73
CA GLY A 191 10.73 -8.08 4.20
C GLY A 191 10.26 -8.08 5.65
N LEU A 192 10.64 -7.04 6.41
CA LEU A 192 10.15 -6.80 7.76
C LEU A 192 8.65 -6.53 7.75
N SER A 193 7.93 -7.23 8.60
CA SER A 193 6.50 -6.98 8.80
C SER A 193 6.30 -5.65 9.53
N PRO A 194 5.62 -4.65 8.95
CA PRO A 194 5.27 -3.43 9.67
C PRO A 194 4.38 -3.68 10.88
N ILE A 195 3.59 -4.75 10.89
CA ILE A 195 2.78 -5.15 12.04
C ILE A 195 3.69 -5.51 13.23
N ASP A 196 4.80 -6.18 12.99
CA ASP A 196 5.74 -6.54 14.05
C ASP A 196 6.53 -5.32 14.53
N VAL A 197 6.98 -4.47 13.61
CA VAL A 197 7.74 -3.25 13.92
C VAL A 197 6.89 -2.23 14.68
N LEU A 198 5.61 -2.09 14.32
CA LEU A 198 4.67 -1.12 14.90
C LEU A 198 3.74 -1.75 15.95
N ARG A 199 4.09 -2.93 16.47
CA ARG A 199 3.24 -3.72 17.38
C ARG A 199 2.78 -2.92 18.59
N GLU A 200 3.66 -2.12 19.20
CA GLU A 200 3.33 -1.28 20.34
C GLU A 200 2.33 -0.18 20.00
N SER A 201 2.57 0.57 18.91
CA SER A 201 1.65 1.62 18.43
C SER A 201 0.29 1.04 18.04
N LEU A 202 0.27 -0.13 17.39
CA LEU A 202 -0.96 -0.87 17.07
C LEU A 202 -1.69 -1.32 18.34
N GLY A 203 -0.96 -1.79 19.35
CA GLY A 203 -1.49 -2.17 20.67
C GLY A 203 -2.14 -0.99 21.38
N ILE A 204 -1.47 0.16 21.42
CA ILE A 204 -2.00 1.40 22.01
C ILE A 204 -3.26 1.84 21.28
N ALA A 205 -3.23 1.92 19.94
CA ALA A 205 -4.39 2.32 19.15
C ALA A 205 -5.61 1.40 19.36
N LYS A 206 -5.38 0.08 19.40
CA LYS A 206 -6.42 -0.91 19.65
C LYS A 206 -7.01 -0.76 21.04
N ASN A 207 -6.18 -0.75 22.07
CA ASN A 207 -6.62 -0.69 23.46
C ASN A 207 -7.35 0.63 23.77
N SER A 208 -6.88 1.75 23.19
CA SER A 208 -7.58 3.04 23.28
C SER A 208 -8.97 3.00 22.66
N LYS A 209 -9.11 2.39 21.48
CA LYS A 209 -10.42 2.23 20.83
C LYS A 209 -11.34 1.28 21.60
N GLU A 210 -10.83 0.19 22.13
CA GLU A 210 -11.60 -0.75 22.98
C GLU A 210 -12.07 -0.06 24.24
N TYR A 211 -11.20 0.70 24.92
CA TYR A 211 -11.57 1.49 26.08
C TYR A 211 -12.68 2.50 25.78
N LEU A 212 -12.53 3.29 24.71
CA LEU A 212 -13.55 4.25 24.29
C LEU A 212 -14.88 3.55 23.96
N ASN A 213 -14.83 2.42 23.27
CA ASN A 213 -16.01 1.66 22.90
C ASN A 213 -16.75 1.10 24.15
N GLU A 214 -16.01 0.56 25.10
CA GLU A 214 -16.58 0.11 26.37
C GLU A 214 -17.13 1.28 27.19
N PHE A 215 -16.41 2.39 27.23
CA PHE A 215 -16.84 3.60 27.89
C PHE A 215 -18.17 4.11 27.33
N TYR A 216 -18.30 4.23 26.02
CA TYR A 216 -19.57 4.64 25.40
C TYR A 216 -20.68 3.58 25.52
N LYS A 217 -20.35 2.30 25.40
CA LYS A 217 -21.31 1.19 25.46
C LYS A 217 -21.90 1.02 26.84
N ASN A 218 -21.09 1.16 27.87
CA ASN A 218 -21.54 0.97 29.25
C ASN A 218 -22.22 2.22 29.83
N GLY A 219 -22.28 3.30 29.07
CA GLY A 219 -22.89 4.56 29.52
C GLY A 219 -22.21 5.11 30.77
N THR A 220 -20.97 4.72 31.02
CA THR A 220 -20.19 5.10 32.21
C THR A 220 -19.56 6.48 32.06
N MET A 221 -20.29 7.45 31.56
CA MET A 221 -20.25 8.71 32.25
C MET A 221 -20.93 8.42 33.58
N LEU A 222 -20.14 8.19 34.64
CA LEU A 222 -20.62 8.57 35.97
C LEU A 222 -20.87 10.08 35.89
N SER A 223 -22.06 10.43 35.38
CA SER A 223 -22.48 11.82 35.21
C SER A 223 -22.42 12.54 36.54
N GLY A 224 -22.30 11.78 37.63
CA GLY A 224 -22.20 12.26 38.97
C GLY A 224 -22.33 11.15 40.01
N VAL A 225 -22.20 11.56 41.25
CA VAL A 225 -22.45 10.75 42.44
C VAL A 225 -23.74 11.26 43.07
N ILE A 226 -24.59 10.34 43.49
CA ILE A 226 -25.73 10.69 44.36
C ILE A 226 -25.24 10.60 45.78
N GLU A 227 -25.14 11.75 46.47
CA GLU A 227 -24.79 11.86 47.86
C GLU A 227 -26.05 11.92 48.72
N MET A 228 -26.05 11.23 49.85
CA MET A 228 -27.18 11.17 50.79
C MET A 228 -26.59 11.11 52.21
N ASP A 229 -27.26 11.81 53.10
CA ASP A 229 -26.78 11.93 54.50
C ASP A 229 -27.14 10.69 55.38
N GLU A 230 -28.02 9.79 54.86
CA GLU A 230 -28.48 8.59 55.59
C GLU A 230 -27.97 7.30 54.92
N ILE A 231 -27.77 6.27 55.75
CA ILE A 231 -27.38 4.93 55.31
C ILE A 231 -28.62 4.22 54.77
N LEU A 232 -28.61 3.84 53.50
CA LEU A 232 -29.70 3.10 52.89
C LEU A 232 -29.65 1.61 53.24
N GLU A 233 -30.83 1.02 53.50
CA GLU A 233 -30.96 -0.43 53.58
C GLU A 233 -30.68 -1.08 52.22
N ASP A 234 -30.14 -2.31 52.21
CA ASP A 234 -29.76 -3.03 50.99
C ASP A 234 -30.84 -3.15 49.94
N ASP A 235 -32.09 -3.31 50.34
CA ASP A 235 -33.23 -3.44 49.43
C ASP A 235 -33.62 -2.11 48.79
N VAL A 236 -33.44 -1.00 49.50
CA VAL A 236 -33.65 0.35 48.99
C VAL A 236 -32.52 0.67 47.96
N LEU A 237 -31.30 0.32 48.29
CA LEU A 237 -30.15 0.50 47.39
C LEU A 237 -30.26 -0.30 46.09
N LYS A 238 -30.73 -1.54 46.13
CA LYS A 238 -31.01 -2.36 44.96
C LYS A 238 -32.11 -1.76 44.06
N ARG A 239 -33.21 -1.28 44.68
CA ARG A 239 -34.27 -0.62 43.92
C ARG A 239 -33.81 0.67 43.27
N LEU A 240 -33.05 1.49 43.96
CA LEU A 240 -32.52 2.74 43.47
C LEU A 240 -31.57 2.49 42.28
N ARG A 241 -30.62 1.53 42.38
CA ARG A 241 -29.75 1.11 41.29
C ARG A 241 -30.56 0.61 40.06
N GLY A 242 -31.58 -0.22 40.32
CA GLY A 242 -32.42 -0.75 39.23
C GLY A 242 -33.20 0.35 38.51
N SER A 243 -33.81 1.28 39.27
CA SER A 243 -34.53 2.43 38.75
C SER A 243 -33.62 3.39 38.00
N TRP A 244 -32.43 3.70 38.57
CA TRP A 244 -31.46 4.58 37.95
C TRP A 244 -30.95 4.01 36.64
N ASN A 245 -30.53 2.72 36.61
CA ASN A 245 -30.07 2.07 35.40
C ASN A 245 -31.14 1.98 34.32
N LYS A 246 -32.37 1.74 34.68
CA LYS A 246 -33.49 1.66 33.73
C LYS A 246 -33.79 3.00 33.07
N ASN A 247 -33.69 4.10 33.84
CA ASN A 247 -34.15 5.42 33.39
C ASN A 247 -32.97 6.29 32.83
N ASN A 248 -31.73 6.04 33.24
CA ASN A 248 -30.61 6.91 32.93
C ASN A 248 -29.42 6.20 32.25
N ALA A 249 -29.40 4.85 32.16
CA ALA A 249 -28.33 4.14 31.47
C ALA A 249 -28.70 3.90 29.99
N GLY A 250 -27.70 4.05 29.12
CA GLY A 250 -27.79 3.79 27.67
C GLY A 250 -27.85 5.08 26.84
N SER A 251 -27.33 4.98 25.61
CA SER A 251 -27.25 6.11 24.67
C SER A 251 -28.61 6.70 24.25
N SER A 252 -29.71 5.95 24.42
CA SER A 252 -31.06 6.39 24.12
C SER A 252 -31.69 7.30 25.18
N ASN A 253 -31.10 7.34 26.39
CA ASN A 253 -31.62 8.09 27.54
C ASN A 253 -30.80 9.38 27.82
N GLY A 254 -29.99 9.83 26.88
CA GLY A 254 -29.27 11.08 26.96
C GLY A 254 -30.23 12.28 27.06
N GLY A 255 -30.11 13.08 28.13
CA GLY A 255 -30.89 14.28 28.34
C GLY A 255 -32.14 14.09 29.20
N VAL A 256 -32.41 12.91 29.77
CA VAL A 256 -33.49 12.68 30.70
C VAL A 256 -33.20 13.34 32.05
N VAL A 257 -34.17 14.11 32.57
CA VAL A 257 -34.04 14.75 33.89
C VAL A 257 -34.27 13.69 34.98
N ALA A 258 -33.29 13.51 35.84
CA ALA A 258 -33.42 12.62 36.99
C ALA A 258 -34.16 13.33 38.12
N ILE A 259 -35.18 12.66 38.68
CA ILE A 259 -35.87 13.14 39.90
C ILE A 259 -35.22 12.51 41.11
N LEU A 260 -34.73 13.34 42.05
CA LEU A 260 -34.09 12.93 43.24
C LEU A 260 -35.07 13.10 44.42
N GLU A 261 -35.22 12.06 45.23
CA GLU A 261 -36.11 12.03 46.37
C GLU A 261 -35.29 12.02 47.72
N GLN A 262 -35.94 12.33 48.81
CA GLN A 262 -35.39 12.14 50.19
C GLN A 262 -34.02 12.79 50.45
N GLY A 263 -33.84 14.02 49.97
CA GLY A 263 -32.58 14.76 50.27
C GLY A 263 -31.35 14.34 49.47
N MET A 264 -31.50 13.47 48.47
CA MET A 264 -30.44 13.10 47.56
C MET A 264 -29.90 14.31 46.80
N LYS A 265 -28.57 14.46 46.72
CA LYS A 265 -27.89 15.51 45.99
C LYS A 265 -27.12 14.87 44.84
N PHE A 266 -27.38 15.27 43.60
CA PHE A 266 -26.58 14.87 42.46
C PHE A 266 -25.39 15.81 42.34
N LYS A 267 -24.21 15.25 42.42
CA LYS A 267 -22.95 15.96 42.18
C LYS A 267 -22.36 15.50 40.86
N ALA A 268 -22.47 16.33 39.86
CA ALA A 268 -21.84 16.06 38.59
C ALA A 268 -20.32 15.93 38.74
N LEU A 269 -19.80 14.79 38.34
CA LEU A 269 -18.35 14.65 38.19
C LEU A 269 -18.00 15.32 36.83
N LYS A 270 -17.18 16.38 36.91
CA LYS A 270 -16.66 17.00 35.68
C LYS A 270 -15.93 15.93 34.90
N LEU A 271 -16.20 15.88 33.59
CA LEU A 271 -15.46 15.08 32.62
C LEU A 271 -13.95 15.28 32.89
N ASN A 272 -13.29 14.18 33.13
CA ASN A 272 -11.84 14.20 33.40
C ASN A 272 -11.11 14.61 32.11
N PRO A 273 -10.01 15.36 32.15
CA PRO A 273 -9.14 15.65 30.99
C PRO A 273 -8.63 14.42 30.25
N VAL A 274 -8.89 13.23 30.78
CA VAL A 274 -8.52 11.92 30.22
C VAL A 274 -9.11 11.70 28.82
N ASP A 275 -10.33 12.19 28.53
CA ASP A 275 -11.00 11.95 27.25
C ASP A 275 -10.29 12.68 26.10
N GLU A 276 -9.83 13.91 26.34
CA GLU A 276 -9.03 14.66 25.38
C GLU A 276 -7.66 14.01 25.15
N ALA A 277 -7.06 13.45 26.19
CA ALA A 277 -5.79 12.72 26.09
C ALA A 277 -5.92 11.46 25.24
N PHE A 278 -7.04 10.71 25.34
CA PHE A 278 -7.27 9.53 24.49
C PHE A 278 -7.41 9.86 23.01
N LEU A 279 -8.13 10.94 22.67
CA LEU A 279 -8.24 11.38 21.28
C LEU A 279 -6.87 11.77 20.72
N LYS A 280 -6.04 12.44 21.52
CA LYS A 280 -4.65 12.76 21.14
C LYS A 280 -3.79 11.51 20.94
N ILE A 281 -4.00 10.45 21.74
CA ILE A 281 -3.27 9.19 21.56
C ILE A 281 -3.63 8.52 20.24
N VAL A 282 -4.91 8.49 19.86
CA VAL A 282 -5.34 7.93 18.58
C VAL A 282 -4.72 8.70 17.40
N ASP A 283 -4.78 10.03 17.45
CA ASP A 283 -4.14 10.90 16.45
C ASP A 283 -2.62 10.70 16.39
N TYR A 284 -1.96 10.57 17.53
CA TYR A 284 -0.53 10.27 17.59
C TYR A 284 -0.17 8.94 16.93
N THR A 285 -0.97 7.90 17.17
CA THR A 285 -0.70 6.58 16.55
C THR A 285 -0.92 6.59 15.04
N ASP A 286 -1.91 7.30 14.54
CA ASP A 286 -2.13 7.47 13.09
C ASP A 286 -0.96 8.24 12.44
N ARG A 287 -0.40 9.23 13.12
CA ARG A 287 0.84 9.93 12.70
C ARG A 287 2.05 9.01 12.67
N ASP A 288 2.21 8.12 13.66
CA ASP A 288 3.29 7.14 13.69
C ASP A 288 3.22 6.18 12.50
N PHE A 289 2.02 5.70 12.15
CA PHE A 289 1.84 4.85 10.99
C PHE A 289 2.15 5.57 9.68
N ALA A 290 1.71 6.82 9.54
CA ALA A 290 2.00 7.66 8.39
C ALA A 290 3.52 7.90 8.24
N LYS A 291 4.20 8.24 9.33
CA LYS A 291 5.65 8.46 9.39
C LYS A 291 6.44 7.21 9.01
N ALA A 292 6.08 6.04 9.56
CA ALA A 292 6.75 4.78 9.28
C ALA A 292 6.69 4.41 7.78
N ASN A 293 5.59 4.74 7.09
CA ASN A 293 5.37 4.46 5.69
C ASN A 293 5.64 5.67 4.77
N ARG A 294 6.04 6.81 5.30
CA ARG A 294 6.29 8.07 4.57
C ARG A 294 5.08 8.55 3.78
N VAL A 295 3.88 8.34 4.32
CA VAL A 295 2.63 8.85 3.75
C VAL A 295 2.35 10.23 4.36
N PRO A 296 2.07 11.26 3.56
CA PRO A 296 1.72 12.59 4.06
C PRO A 296 0.49 12.56 4.96
N LEU A 297 0.52 13.30 6.06
CA LEU A 297 -0.54 13.28 7.08
C LEU A 297 -1.92 13.70 6.54
N TYR A 298 -1.97 14.62 5.59
CA TYR A 298 -3.24 15.05 5.00
C TYR A 298 -4.00 13.92 4.28
N MET A 299 -3.29 12.89 3.79
CA MET A 299 -3.91 11.70 3.16
C MET A 299 -4.57 10.76 4.16
N VAL A 300 -4.19 10.84 5.43
CA VAL A 300 -4.71 9.97 6.51
C VAL A 300 -5.61 10.72 7.50
N GLY A 301 -6.05 11.93 7.14
CA GLY A 301 -6.98 12.71 7.97
C GLY A 301 -6.31 13.73 8.89
N GLY A 302 -5.01 14.02 8.71
CA GLY A 302 -4.33 15.12 9.40
C GLY A 302 -4.70 16.49 8.84
N ASP A 303 -4.18 17.55 9.48
CA ASP A 303 -4.44 18.93 9.07
C ASP A 303 -4.10 19.15 7.58
N SER A 304 -5.04 19.74 6.85
CA SER A 304 -4.82 20.11 5.45
C SER A 304 -3.81 21.24 5.37
N PRO A 305 -2.70 21.04 4.65
CA PRO A 305 -1.75 22.13 4.42
C PRO A 305 -2.36 23.23 3.55
N THR A 306 -1.78 24.42 3.60
CA THR A 306 -2.10 25.50 2.65
C THR A 306 -1.79 25.05 1.21
N ASN A 307 -2.47 25.62 0.21
CA ASN A 307 -2.40 25.17 -1.19
C ASN A 307 -0.98 24.95 -1.73
N ASN A 308 -0.01 25.83 -1.41
CA ASN A 308 1.38 25.68 -1.84
C ASN A 308 2.10 24.47 -1.21
N ASN A 309 1.66 24.01 -0.03
CA ASN A 309 2.25 22.85 0.65
C ASN A 309 1.70 21.51 0.13
N ILE A 310 0.51 21.48 -0.46
CA ILE A 310 -0.09 20.25 -1.01
C ILE A 310 0.73 19.74 -2.18
N GLU A 311 1.17 20.61 -3.08
CA GLU A 311 2.01 20.26 -4.23
C GLU A 311 3.36 19.68 -3.78
N HIS A 312 4.03 20.33 -2.84
CA HIS A 312 5.29 19.84 -2.27
C HIS A 312 5.12 18.46 -1.61
N GLN A 313 4.05 18.26 -0.84
CA GLN A 313 3.76 16.98 -0.20
C GLN A 313 3.42 15.89 -1.23
N GLY A 314 2.78 16.24 -2.34
CA GLY A 314 2.56 15.33 -3.46
C GLY A 314 3.87 14.88 -4.11
N ILE A 315 4.83 15.81 -4.28
CA ILE A 315 6.17 15.49 -4.78
C ILE A 315 6.93 14.61 -3.79
N GLU A 316 6.86 14.91 -2.49
CA GLU A 316 7.47 14.10 -1.43
C GLU A 316 6.90 12.67 -1.41
N PHE A 317 5.58 12.53 -1.48
CA PHE A 317 4.92 11.22 -1.54
C PHE A 317 5.38 10.42 -2.75
N LYS A 318 5.42 11.06 -3.95
CA LYS A 318 5.92 10.43 -5.16
C LYS A 318 7.37 9.97 -5.00
N GLN A 319 8.25 10.85 -4.49
CA GLN A 319 9.69 10.61 -4.45
C GLN A 319 10.08 9.63 -3.34
N TYR A 320 9.57 9.84 -2.12
CA TYR A 320 10.07 9.13 -0.94
C TYR A 320 9.21 7.93 -0.53
N CYS A 321 7.90 7.93 -0.86
CA CYS A 321 7.03 6.80 -0.60
C CYS A 321 6.93 5.89 -1.82
N MET A 322 6.42 6.40 -2.94
CA MET A 322 6.12 5.56 -4.12
C MET A 322 7.38 5.19 -4.91
N GLY A 323 8.36 6.07 -5.02
CA GLY A 323 9.59 5.81 -5.77
C GLY A 323 10.32 4.52 -5.35
N PRO A 324 10.60 4.30 -4.06
CA PRO A 324 11.20 3.04 -3.59
C PRO A 324 10.35 1.80 -3.88
N TRP A 325 9.01 1.88 -3.75
CA TRP A 325 8.12 0.77 -4.07
C TRP A 325 8.14 0.41 -5.56
N VAL A 326 8.03 1.42 -6.42
CA VAL A 326 8.13 1.24 -7.88
C VAL A 326 9.46 0.60 -8.25
N LYS A 327 10.57 1.05 -7.67
CA LYS A 327 11.89 0.44 -7.95
C LYS A 327 11.97 -1.02 -7.54
N ARG A 328 11.42 -1.41 -6.38
CA ARG A 328 11.35 -2.81 -5.96
C ARG A 328 10.56 -3.66 -6.96
N TRP A 329 9.41 -3.18 -7.41
CA TRP A 329 8.61 -3.84 -8.43
C TRP A 329 9.34 -3.96 -9.75
N GLU A 330 9.89 -2.87 -10.29
CA GLU A 330 10.62 -2.87 -11.55
C GLU A 330 11.80 -3.84 -11.53
N HIS A 331 12.58 -3.84 -10.45
CA HIS A 331 13.73 -4.75 -10.33
C HIS A 331 13.29 -6.22 -10.29
N GLU A 332 12.24 -6.54 -9.54
CA GLU A 332 11.75 -7.90 -9.42
C GLU A 332 11.10 -8.39 -10.72
N LEU A 333 10.26 -7.56 -11.37
CA LEU A 333 9.66 -7.85 -12.68
C LEU A 333 10.74 -8.10 -13.74
N ASN A 334 11.71 -7.20 -13.84
CA ASN A 334 12.76 -7.29 -14.86
C ASN A 334 13.71 -8.46 -14.62
N SER A 335 14.03 -8.76 -13.37
CA SER A 335 14.88 -9.89 -13.01
C SER A 335 14.23 -11.25 -13.31
N LYS A 336 12.90 -11.38 -13.13
CA LYS A 336 12.23 -12.67 -13.18
C LYS A 336 11.39 -12.91 -14.43
N LEU A 337 10.83 -11.87 -15.02
CA LEU A 337 9.93 -12.00 -16.16
C LEU A 337 10.63 -11.77 -17.51
N VAL A 338 11.59 -10.83 -17.55
CA VAL A 338 12.29 -10.52 -18.80
C VAL A 338 13.33 -11.61 -19.09
N PRO A 339 13.29 -12.25 -20.26
CA PRO A 339 14.27 -13.26 -20.64
C PRO A 339 15.68 -12.66 -20.79
N SER A 340 16.70 -13.41 -20.40
CA SER A 340 18.09 -12.96 -20.48
C SER A 340 18.58 -12.64 -21.89
N ASN A 341 17.93 -13.20 -22.92
CA ASN A 341 18.23 -12.90 -24.35
C ASN A 341 17.59 -11.60 -24.85
N LYS A 342 16.86 -10.87 -23.99
CA LYS A 342 16.24 -9.58 -24.31
C LYS A 342 16.64 -8.49 -23.33
N PRO A 343 17.94 -8.17 -23.15
CA PRO A 343 18.41 -7.24 -22.12
C PRO A 343 17.87 -5.81 -22.33
N ASN A 344 17.45 -5.49 -23.53
CA ASN A 344 16.92 -4.17 -23.90
C ASN A 344 15.41 -4.02 -23.60
N GLN A 345 14.75 -5.06 -23.11
CA GLN A 345 13.36 -4.97 -22.63
C GLN A 345 13.30 -4.69 -21.15
N LYS A 346 12.38 -3.81 -20.73
CA LYS A 346 12.15 -3.52 -19.32
C LYS A 346 10.67 -3.21 -19.06
N PHE A 347 10.15 -3.80 -18.00
CA PHE A 347 8.93 -3.34 -17.39
C PHE A 347 9.18 -2.03 -16.64
N ARG A 348 8.31 -1.05 -16.82
CA ARG A 348 8.44 0.27 -16.21
C ARG A 348 7.09 0.84 -15.78
N PHE A 349 7.10 1.48 -14.62
CA PHE A 349 6.00 2.30 -14.15
C PHE A 349 6.27 3.78 -14.45
N ASN A 350 5.24 4.50 -14.84
CA ASN A 350 5.32 5.94 -15.03
C ASN A 350 4.83 6.67 -13.77
N LEU A 351 5.76 7.05 -12.91
CA LEU A 351 5.47 7.84 -11.71
C LEU A 351 4.99 9.26 -11.99
N ASP A 352 5.29 9.81 -13.18
CA ASP A 352 4.87 11.17 -13.55
C ASP A 352 3.36 11.26 -13.75
N SER A 353 2.71 10.10 -13.95
CA SER A 353 1.25 10.03 -14.01
C SER A 353 0.57 10.48 -12.72
N LEU A 354 1.22 10.41 -11.56
CA LEU A 354 0.69 10.89 -10.28
C LEU A 354 0.58 12.42 -10.19
N LEU A 355 1.43 13.14 -10.90
CA LEU A 355 1.42 14.61 -10.91
C LEU A 355 0.40 15.20 -11.90
N ARG A 356 -0.40 14.36 -12.56
CA ARG A 356 -1.42 14.81 -13.52
C ARG A 356 -2.57 15.60 -12.90
N ALA A 357 -2.71 15.55 -11.57
CA ALA A 357 -3.77 16.27 -10.86
C ALA A 357 -3.56 17.80 -10.80
N ASP A 358 -2.31 18.28 -10.89
CA ASP A 358 -2.03 19.72 -10.99
C ASP A 358 -2.02 20.17 -12.45
N SER A 359 -3.12 20.77 -12.87
CA SER A 359 -3.30 21.29 -14.24
C SER A 359 -2.34 22.43 -14.56
N GLN A 360 -2.00 23.27 -13.56
CA GLN A 360 -1.13 24.44 -13.75
C GLN A 360 0.33 24.02 -13.88
N GLY A 361 0.83 23.18 -12.96
CA GLY A 361 2.20 22.68 -13.01
C GLY A 361 2.45 21.85 -14.27
N ARG A 362 1.49 20.99 -14.65
CA ARG A 362 1.55 20.25 -15.90
C ARG A 362 1.60 21.15 -17.14
N SER A 363 0.74 22.17 -17.19
CA SER A 363 0.74 23.15 -18.28
C SER A 363 2.09 23.84 -18.39
N ASN A 364 2.69 24.23 -17.27
CA ASN A 364 4.00 24.88 -17.23
C ASN A 364 5.12 23.94 -17.71
N ILE A 365 5.10 22.67 -17.28
CA ILE A 365 6.07 21.65 -17.73
C ILE A 365 5.96 21.42 -19.23
N LEU A 366 4.75 21.17 -19.76
CA LEU A 366 4.52 20.98 -21.19
C LEU A 366 4.94 22.18 -22.00
N LYS A 367 4.63 23.40 -21.54
CA LYS A 367 5.05 24.65 -22.14
C LYS A 367 6.59 24.76 -22.17
N THR A 368 7.26 24.45 -21.08
CA THR A 368 8.73 24.46 -21.01
C THR A 368 9.32 23.42 -21.95
N MET A 369 8.83 22.19 -21.95
CA MET A 369 9.31 21.13 -22.85
C MET A 369 9.10 21.46 -24.32
N PHE A 370 7.98 22.09 -24.65
CA PHE A 370 7.70 22.56 -26.00
C PHE A 370 8.69 23.63 -26.44
N PHE A 371 8.95 24.64 -25.60
CA PHE A 371 9.89 25.72 -25.90
C PHE A 371 11.36 25.28 -25.92
N THR A 372 11.71 24.21 -25.20
CA THR A 372 13.06 23.63 -25.21
C THR A 372 13.26 22.61 -26.33
N LYS A 373 12.34 22.49 -27.27
CA LYS A 373 12.35 21.49 -28.37
C LYS A 373 12.41 20.03 -27.86
N SER A 374 11.84 19.77 -26.69
CA SER A 374 11.88 18.43 -26.10
C SER A 374 10.68 17.59 -26.54
N ILE A 375 9.58 18.22 -26.98
CA ILE A 375 8.34 17.57 -27.42
C ILE A 375 7.71 18.32 -28.58
N THR A 376 7.01 17.56 -29.46
CA THR A 376 6.23 18.08 -30.59
C THR A 376 4.77 18.36 -30.19
N PRO A 377 4.01 19.12 -30.99
CA PRO A 377 2.57 19.31 -30.77
C PRO A 377 1.78 17.99 -30.69
N ASN A 378 2.10 17.01 -31.55
CA ASN A 378 1.44 15.71 -31.54
C ASN A 378 1.76 14.90 -30.28
N GLU A 379 2.98 14.99 -29.75
CA GLU A 379 3.34 14.38 -28.47
C GLU A 379 2.58 15.02 -27.30
N ILE A 380 2.40 16.37 -27.30
CA ILE A 380 1.57 17.07 -26.30
C ILE A 380 0.12 16.58 -26.40
N ARG A 381 -0.43 16.45 -27.62
CA ARG A 381 -1.79 15.92 -27.81
C ARG A 381 -1.92 14.50 -27.25
N LYS A 382 -0.98 13.64 -27.56
CA LYS A 382 -0.92 12.26 -27.04
C LYS A 382 -0.83 12.22 -25.50
N MET A 383 0.01 13.06 -24.89
CA MET A 383 0.13 13.17 -23.43
C MET A 383 -1.17 13.67 -22.78
N ASN A 384 -2.00 14.43 -23.50
CA ASN A 384 -3.30 14.92 -23.04
C ASN A 384 -4.47 14.01 -23.44
N GLY A 385 -4.20 12.80 -24.00
CA GLY A 385 -5.23 11.86 -24.43
C GLY A 385 -6.00 12.29 -25.66
N MET A 386 -5.46 13.21 -26.46
CA MET A 386 -6.04 13.66 -27.73
C MET A 386 -5.44 12.85 -28.88
N ASN A 387 -6.22 12.66 -29.93
CA ASN A 387 -5.73 12.06 -31.16
C ASN A 387 -4.64 12.92 -31.81
N GLN A 388 -3.68 12.29 -32.48
CA GLN A 388 -2.71 12.97 -33.31
C GLN A 388 -3.41 13.72 -34.47
N SER A 389 -2.81 14.80 -34.89
CA SER A 389 -3.30 15.59 -36.06
C SER A 389 -2.34 15.40 -37.23
N GLU A 390 -2.88 15.23 -38.42
CA GLU A 390 -2.10 15.13 -39.65
C GLU A 390 -1.78 16.50 -40.28
N ALA A 391 -2.12 17.60 -39.59
CA ALA A 391 -1.81 18.96 -40.06
C ALA A 391 -0.29 19.17 -40.13
N GLU A 392 0.13 19.95 -41.13
CA GLU A 392 1.54 20.30 -41.36
C GLU A 392 2.14 20.94 -40.07
N GLY A 393 3.36 20.55 -39.73
CA GLY A 393 4.10 21.07 -38.55
C GLY A 393 3.76 20.41 -37.23
N MET A 394 2.78 19.49 -37.13
CA MET A 394 2.38 18.89 -35.86
C MET A 394 3.41 17.92 -35.28
N ASP A 395 4.35 17.46 -36.07
CA ASP A 395 5.48 16.61 -35.64
C ASP A 395 6.82 17.34 -35.65
N ASP A 396 6.80 18.68 -35.88
CA ASP A 396 8.00 19.50 -35.88
C ASP A 396 8.30 20.06 -34.47
N PHE A 397 9.59 20.33 -34.23
CA PHE A 397 10.04 20.99 -33.01
C PHE A 397 10.06 22.51 -33.18
N TYR A 398 9.29 23.20 -32.35
CA TYR A 398 9.18 24.64 -32.36
C TYR A 398 10.07 25.32 -31.33
N SER A 399 10.62 26.49 -31.68
CA SER A 399 11.30 27.39 -30.73
C SER A 399 10.56 28.73 -30.68
N PRO A 400 10.59 29.40 -29.53
CA PRO A 400 10.25 30.81 -29.48
C PRO A 400 11.13 31.63 -30.48
N VAL A 401 10.53 32.57 -31.12
CA VAL A 401 11.22 33.43 -32.12
C VAL A 401 12.48 34.10 -31.58
N ASN A 402 12.47 34.45 -30.29
CA ASN A 402 13.62 35.04 -29.59
C ASN A 402 14.73 34.03 -29.19
N MET A 403 14.58 32.74 -29.49
CA MET A 403 15.55 31.68 -29.21
C MET A 403 16.00 30.95 -30.48
N THR A 404 15.73 31.51 -31.68
CA THR A 404 16.21 30.91 -32.91
C THR A 404 17.73 31.13 -33.04
N THR A 405 18.42 30.09 -33.47
CA THR A 405 19.85 30.13 -33.81
C THR A 405 20.08 30.44 -35.29
N ASP A 406 19.02 30.68 -36.07
CA ASP A 406 19.13 31.02 -37.47
C ASP A 406 19.61 32.48 -37.59
N PRO A 407 20.83 32.72 -38.08
CA PRO A 407 21.36 34.07 -38.25
C PRO A 407 20.56 34.91 -39.26
N ASN A 408 19.86 34.29 -40.21
CA ASN A 408 19.11 34.99 -41.27
C ASN A 408 17.65 35.31 -40.88
N PHE A 409 17.21 34.86 -39.66
CA PHE A 409 15.82 35.09 -39.23
C PHE A 409 15.47 36.57 -39.05
N LEU A 410 16.43 37.41 -38.69
CA LEU A 410 16.25 38.86 -38.50
C LEU A 410 16.30 39.61 -39.84
N ASP A 411 17.01 39.09 -40.83
CA ASP A 411 17.16 39.75 -42.11
C ASP A 411 15.91 39.61 -43.01
N ASN A 412 15.22 38.45 -42.94
CA ASN A 412 13.96 38.22 -43.69
C ASN A 412 12.79 39.09 -43.21
N LYS A 413 12.85 39.68 -42.01
CA LYS A 413 11.80 40.62 -41.51
C LYS A 413 11.88 42.01 -42.16
N ASN A 414 13.02 42.35 -42.72
CA ASN A 414 13.23 43.69 -43.31
C ASN A 414 12.86 43.75 -44.82
N GLU A 415 12.66 42.60 -45.46
CA GLU A 415 12.26 42.58 -46.88
C GLU A 415 10.74 42.64 -47.06
N ASP A 416 9.92 42.19 -46.11
CA ASP A 416 8.45 42.27 -46.21
C ASP A 416 7.83 43.58 -45.68
N GLY A 417 8.64 44.57 -45.27
CA GLY A 417 8.21 45.86 -44.71
C GLY A 417 8.15 47.06 -45.66
N ASN A 418 8.49 46.86 -46.96
CA ASN A 418 8.39 47.91 -47.98
C ASN A 418 7.60 47.41 -49.18
N GLY A 419 6.29 47.42 -49.05
CA GLY A 419 5.34 47.21 -50.11
C GLY A 419 4.03 47.93 -49.82
#